data_ea0c6db4e9a60a8dce33023d73c3d5b0
#
_entry.id   ea0c6db4e9a60a8dce33023d73c3d5b0
#
_cell.length_a   1.000
_cell.length_b   1.000
_cell.length_c   1.000
_cell.angle_alpha   90.00
_cell.angle_beta   90.00
_cell.angle_gamma   90.00
#
_symmetry.space_group_name_H-M   'P 1'
#
loop_
_entity.id
_entity.type
_entity.pdbx_description
1 polymer ?
#
loop_
_entity_poly.entity_id
_entity_poly.type
_entity_poly.pdbx_seq_one_letter_code
_entity_poly.pdbx_strand_id
1 'polypeptide(L)'
;MKWTSQGIGGMPAWRDRIEEAERAIEERGGRLVDTYVTLGRYDLVEIFEAPDDATAYQILLAVAKYGNVTTETLRGFNRDEAETIIHNV
;
A
#
# COMPACT_ATOMS: atom_id res chain seq x y z
N MET A 1 -5.52 -3.75 3.45
CA MET A 1 -6.32 -2.58 3.87
C MET A 1 -7.77 -2.95 4.03
N LYS A 2 -8.44 -2.24 4.88
CA LYS A 2 -9.90 -2.36 5.05
C LYS A 2 -10.54 -1.00 4.83
N TRP A 3 -11.69 -0.99 4.17
CA TRP A 3 -12.46 0.23 4.04
C TRP A 3 -13.04 0.67 5.40
N THR A 4 -13.01 1.95 5.66
CA THR A 4 -13.80 2.56 6.73
C THR A 4 -15.23 2.78 6.25
N SER A 5 -16.15 3.15 7.15
CA SER A 5 -17.50 3.56 6.75
C SER A 5 -17.46 4.73 5.75
N GLN A 6 -16.56 5.68 5.98
CA GLN A 6 -16.34 6.79 5.05
C GLN A 6 -15.87 6.28 3.68
N GLY A 7 -14.96 5.30 3.65
CA GLY A 7 -14.46 4.71 2.42
C GLY A 7 -15.57 4.02 1.63
N ILE A 8 -16.42 3.25 2.32
CA ILE A 8 -17.57 2.57 1.70
C ILE A 8 -18.56 3.59 1.14
N GLY A 9 -18.85 4.64 1.89
CA GLY A 9 -19.76 5.69 1.44
C GLY A 9 -19.30 6.42 0.19
N GLY A 10 -18.00 6.43 -0.09
CA GLY A 10 -17.40 7.07 -1.26
C GLY A 10 -16.98 6.09 -2.36
N MET A 11 -17.52 4.87 -2.40
CA MET A 11 -17.13 3.82 -3.37
C MET A 11 -17.14 4.28 -4.83
N PRO A 12 -18.08 5.09 -5.31
CA PRO A 12 -18.04 5.56 -6.70
C PRO A 12 -16.73 6.25 -7.09
N ALA A 13 -15.98 6.79 -6.14
CA ALA A 13 -14.69 7.45 -6.38
C ALA A 13 -13.48 6.55 -6.10
N TRP A 14 -13.66 5.24 -5.93
CA TRP A 14 -12.58 4.34 -5.53
C TRP A 14 -11.36 4.38 -6.46
N ARG A 15 -11.61 4.51 -7.76
CA ARG A 15 -10.53 4.59 -8.76
C ARG A 15 -9.67 5.84 -8.56
N ASP A 16 -10.30 6.98 -8.32
CA ASP A 16 -9.58 8.23 -8.06
C ASP A 16 -8.71 8.12 -6.82
N ARG A 17 -9.19 7.41 -5.80
CA ARG A 17 -8.43 7.17 -4.56
C ARG A 17 -7.22 6.29 -4.77
N ILE A 18 -7.36 5.25 -5.60
CA ILE A 18 -6.22 4.40 -5.98
C ILE A 18 -5.18 5.22 -6.74
N GLU A 19 -5.60 6.06 -7.65
CA GLU A 19 -4.71 6.95 -8.40
C GLU A 19 -4.02 7.97 -7.50
N GLU A 20 -4.71 8.50 -6.50
CA GLU A 20 -4.11 9.39 -5.49
C GLU A 20 -3.06 8.67 -4.67
N ALA A 21 -3.32 7.44 -4.26
CA ALA A 21 -2.34 6.61 -3.54
C ALA A 21 -1.11 6.35 -4.41
N GLU A 22 -1.30 6.02 -5.67
CA GLU A 22 -0.22 5.83 -6.63
C GLU A 22 0.65 7.07 -6.76
N ARG A 23 0.02 8.24 -6.89
CA ARG A 23 0.76 9.52 -6.95
C ARG A 23 1.55 9.76 -5.66
N ALA A 24 0.96 9.49 -4.50
CA ALA A 24 1.63 9.66 -3.22
C ALA A 24 2.89 8.78 -3.11
N ILE A 25 2.83 7.59 -3.67
CA ILE A 25 3.95 6.64 -3.73
C ILE A 25 5.03 7.17 -4.68
N GLU A 26 4.63 7.55 -5.89
CA GLU A 26 5.56 8.01 -6.94
C GLU A 26 6.25 9.31 -6.58
N GLU A 27 5.54 10.27 -5.99
CA GLU A 27 6.10 11.54 -5.53
C GLU A 27 7.20 11.36 -4.50
N ARG A 28 7.19 10.23 -3.79
CA ARG A 28 8.20 9.89 -2.77
C ARG A 28 9.26 8.92 -3.26
N GLY A 29 9.32 8.72 -4.57
CA GLY A 29 10.34 7.88 -5.21
C GLY A 29 10.03 6.38 -5.16
N GLY A 30 8.80 6.02 -4.83
CA GLY A 30 8.35 4.63 -4.85
C GLY A 30 7.62 4.26 -6.12
N ARG A 31 7.08 3.05 -6.14
CA ARG A 31 6.32 2.52 -7.26
C ARG A 31 5.22 1.59 -6.78
N LEU A 32 4.00 1.79 -7.24
CA LEU A 32 2.92 0.84 -7.03
C LEU A 32 3.12 -0.33 -8.01
N VAL A 33 3.31 -1.53 -7.45
CA VAL A 33 3.55 -2.73 -8.25
C VAL A 33 2.24 -3.34 -8.69
N ASP A 34 1.29 -3.50 -7.77
CA ASP A 34 0.00 -4.12 -8.07
C ASP A 34 -1.05 -3.77 -7.03
N THR A 35 -2.31 -3.87 -7.44
CA THR A 35 -3.47 -3.62 -6.58
C THR A 35 -4.51 -4.70 -6.82
N TYR A 36 -5.02 -5.28 -5.73
CA TYR A 36 -6.10 -6.28 -5.76
C TYR A 36 -7.23 -5.85 -4.83
N VAL A 37 -8.44 -5.90 -5.32
CA VAL A 37 -9.64 -5.82 -4.49
C VAL A 37 -9.99 -7.26 -4.10
N THR A 38 -10.15 -7.53 -2.81
CA THR A 38 -10.23 -8.88 -2.30
C THR A 38 -11.54 -9.13 -1.54
N LEU A 39 -11.88 -10.40 -1.41
CA LEU A 39 -12.93 -10.88 -0.53
C LEU A 39 -12.29 -11.42 0.74
N GLY A 40 -13.00 -11.36 1.85
CA GLY A 40 -12.56 -11.95 3.11
C GLY A 40 -12.08 -10.91 4.10
N ARG A 41 -11.00 -11.24 4.80
CA ARG A 41 -10.51 -10.42 5.92
C ARG A 41 -10.07 -9.02 5.51
N TYR A 42 -9.52 -8.89 4.32
CA TYR A 42 -9.07 -7.62 3.76
C TYR A 42 -9.92 -7.26 2.56
N ASP A 43 -10.10 -5.97 2.33
CA ASP A 43 -10.86 -5.46 1.19
C ASP A 43 -9.96 -5.10 0.03
N LEU A 44 -8.69 -4.75 0.32
CA LEU A 44 -7.76 -4.26 -0.67
C LEU A 44 -6.34 -4.68 -0.29
N VAL A 45 -5.60 -5.20 -1.25
CA VAL A 45 -4.17 -5.51 -1.10
C VAL A 45 -3.39 -4.71 -2.13
N GLU A 46 -2.41 -3.96 -1.66
CA GLU A 46 -1.50 -3.22 -2.53
C GLU A 46 -0.08 -3.65 -2.26
N ILE A 47 0.66 -3.84 -3.34
CA ILE A 47 2.08 -4.13 -3.30
C ILE A 47 2.80 -2.92 -3.87
N PHE A 48 3.70 -2.33 -3.10
CA PHE A 48 4.45 -1.17 -3.56
C PHE A 48 5.90 -1.23 -3.10
N GLU A 49 6.74 -0.51 -3.80
CA GLU A 49 8.14 -0.33 -3.46
C GLU A 49 8.37 1.09 -2.97
N ALA A 50 9.27 1.24 -2.00
CA ALA A 50 9.70 2.52 -1.49
C ALA A 50 11.22 2.50 -1.34
N PRO A 51 11.89 3.68 -1.38
CA PRO A 51 13.35 3.74 -1.24
C PRO A 51 13.87 3.23 0.09
N ASP A 52 13.10 3.42 1.16
CA ASP A 52 13.44 3.00 2.52
C ASP A 52 12.19 2.87 3.38
N ASP A 53 12.35 2.33 4.58
CA ASP A 53 11.22 2.09 5.49
C ASP A 53 10.58 3.39 5.99
N ALA A 54 11.36 4.43 6.22
CA ALA A 54 10.85 5.72 6.65
C ALA A 54 9.94 6.33 5.58
N THR A 55 10.33 6.26 4.32
CA THR A 55 9.53 6.73 3.19
C THR A 55 8.27 5.88 3.04
N ALA A 56 8.38 4.56 3.19
CA ALA A 56 7.21 3.66 3.17
C ALA A 56 6.20 4.06 4.24
N TYR A 57 6.65 4.36 5.45
CA TYR A 57 5.77 4.81 6.53
C TYR A 57 5.10 6.14 6.20
N GLN A 58 5.81 7.08 5.61
CA GLN A 58 5.24 8.35 5.16
C GLN A 58 4.15 8.15 4.12
N ILE A 59 4.36 7.22 3.19
CA ILE A 59 3.36 6.85 2.17
C ILE A 59 2.10 6.32 2.84
N LEU A 60 2.24 5.41 3.81
CA LEU A 60 1.11 4.85 4.54
C LEU A 60 0.31 5.93 5.26
N LEU A 61 0.99 6.86 5.92
CA LEU A 61 0.32 7.98 6.60
C LEU A 61 -0.38 8.90 5.60
N ALA A 62 0.24 9.15 4.45
CA ALA A 62 -0.34 9.98 3.40
C ALA A 62 -1.64 9.38 2.85
N VAL A 63 -1.70 8.05 2.72
CA VAL A 63 -2.91 7.33 2.30
C VAL A 63 -3.95 7.30 3.41
N ALA A 64 -3.54 6.96 4.62
CA ALA A 64 -4.44 6.79 5.77
C ALA A 64 -5.08 8.10 6.23
N LYS A 65 -4.42 9.24 6.04
CA LYS A 65 -4.92 10.53 6.53
C LYS A 65 -6.27 10.93 5.94
N TYR A 66 -6.62 10.42 4.78
CA TYR A 66 -7.92 10.70 4.17
C TYR A 66 -9.08 10.00 4.86
N GLY A 67 -8.80 9.02 5.72
CA GLY A 67 -9.83 8.35 6.52
C GLY A 67 -10.65 7.30 5.78
N ASN A 68 -10.27 6.92 4.56
CA ASN A 68 -11.02 5.98 3.73
C ASN A 68 -10.68 4.52 4.00
N VAL A 69 -9.48 4.27 4.52
CA VAL A 69 -8.97 2.92 4.78
C VAL A 69 -8.21 2.87 6.10
N THR A 70 -8.19 1.70 6.72
CA THR A 70 -7.22 1.33 7.73
C THR A 70 -6.19 0.41 7.09
N THR A 71 -4.94 0.49 7.52
CA THR A 71 -3.85 -0.25 6.89
C THR A 71 -3.20 -1.22 7.84
N GLU A 72 -2.77 -2.35 7.28
CA GLU A 72 -1.86 -3.30 7.92
C GLU A 72 -0.75 -3.54 6.91
N THR A 73 0.50 -3.39 7.32
CA THR A 73 1.63 -3.41 6.40
C THR A 73 2.60 -4.51 6.77
N LEU A 74 3.04 -5.24 5.76
CA LEU A 74 4.10 -6.22 5.87
C LEU A 74 5.30 -5.73 5.08
N ARG A 75 6.48 -5.73 5.72
CA ARG A 75 7.74 -5.50 5.03
C ARG A 75 8.10 -6.78 4.28
N GLY A 76 8.05 -6.73 2.97
CA GLY A 76 8.41 -7.87 2.13
C GLY A 76 9.81 -7.74 1.54
N PHE A 77 10.37 -8.88 1.21
CA PHE A 77 11.61 -8.99 0.43
C PHE A 77 11.28 -9.76 -0.84
N ASN A 78 11.68 -9.25 -1.99
CA ASN A 78 11.52 -10.00 -3.23
C ASN A 78 12.44 -11.24 -3.22
N ARG A 79 12.33 -12.08 -4.24
CA ARG A 79 13.11 -13.34 -4.28
C ARG A 79 14.61 -13.11 -4.24
N ASP A 80 15.12 -12.12 -4.95
CA ASP A 80 16.55 -11.83 -5.02
C ASP A 80 17.06 -11.29 -3.69
N GLU A 81 16.32 -10.39 -3.07
CA GLU A 81 16.62 -9.87 -1.74
C GLU A 81 16.62 -10.99 -0.71
N ALA A 82 15.58 -11.83 -0.73
CA ALA A 82 15.44 -12.96 0.17
C ALA A 82 16.58 -13.96 -0.01
N GLU A 83 16.98 -14.24 -1.24
CA GLU A 83 18.11 -15.12 -1.54
C GLU A 83 19.39 -14.63 -0.86
N THR A 84 19.67 -13.34 -0.96
CA THR A 84 20.85 -12.74 -0.32
C THR A 84 20.80 -12.87 1.19
N ILE A 85 19.64 -12.61 1.81
CA ILE A 85 19.45 -12.73 3.26
C ILE A 85 19.64 -14.17 3.71
N ILE A 86 18.96 -15.10 3.03
CA ILE A 86 18.96 -16.52 3.39
C ILE A 86 20.34 -17.14 3.18
N HIS A 87 21.05 -16.73 2.16
CA HIS A 87 22.40 -17.23 1.85
C HIS A 87 23.37 -17.00 3.01
N ASN A 88 23.16 -15.97 3.81
CA ASN A 88 24.02 -15.64 4.94
C ASN A 88 23.62 -16.35 6.25
N VAL A 89 22.62 -17.20 6.22
CA VAL A 89 22.23 -18.03 7.37
C VAL A 89 23.01 -19.32 7.37
#